data_ef55f0e1f10605c083e268d25e11b235
#
_entry.id   ef55f0e1f10605c083e268d25e11b235
#
_cell.length_a   1.000
_cell.length_b   1.000
_cell.length_c   1.000
_cell.angle_alpha   90.00
_cell.angle_beta   90.00
_cell.angle_gamma   90.00
#
_symmetry.space_group_name_H-M   'P 1'
#
loop_
_entity.id
_entity.type
_entity.pdbx_description
1 polymer ?
#
loop_
_entity_poly.entity_id
_entity_poly.type
_entity_poly.pdbx_seq_one_letter_code
_entity_poly.pdbx_strand_id
1 'polypeptide(L)'
;FLMTNILGTQNLLDAARRAWVTGKDENGYPTWRKGVRYHQVSTDEVYGSLGAEGYFHETTPLCPHSPYSASKTSADMVVMAYHDTYKMPVTITRCSNNYGPYHFPEKLIPLIIKNILEGKKLPVYGDGSNVRDWLYVEDHCKAIDLVVREGVEGEVYNVGGHNEKTNLEIVKLTIATIHRLMTEKPEY
;
A
#
# COMPACT_ATOMS: atom_id res chain seq x y z
N PHE A 1 0.24 15.81 0.26
CA PHE A 1 -0.29 14.60 0.90
C PHE A 1 -1.59 14.88 1.65
N LEU A 2 -1.68 15.88 2.54
CA LEU A 2 -2.84 16.11 3.43
C LEU A 2 -4.15 16.28 2.64
N MET A 3 -4.16 17.14 1.63
CA MET A 3 -5.34 17.39 0.80
C MET A 3 -5.82 16.12 0.08
N THR A 4 -4.91 15.34 -0.50
CA THR A 4 -5.25 14.15 -1.27
C THR A 4 -5.60 12.97 -0.36
N ASN A 5 -4.71 12.65 0.60
CA ASN A 5 -4.84 11.43 1.38
C ASN A 5 -5.88 11.56 2.51
N ILE A 6 -6.02 12.73 3.13
CA ILE A 6 -6.96 12.91 4.26
C ILE A 6 -8.29 13.47 3.75
N LEU A 7 -8.28 14.69 3.22
CA LEU A 7 -9.53 15.34 2.77
C LEU A 7 -10.14 14.62 1.57
N GLY A 8 -9.31 14.11 0.64
CA GLY A 8 -9.79 13.30 -0.47
C GLY A 8 -10.50 12.02 0.00
N THR A 9 -9.94 11.30 0.98
CA THR A 9 -10.55 10.12 1.60
C THR A 9 -11.89 10.49 2.26
N GLN A 10 -11.92 11.55 3.08
CA GLN A 10 -13.16 12.02 3.68
C GLN A 10 -14.22 12.37 2.64
N ASN A 11 -13.87 13.10 1.59
CA ASN A 11 -14.80 13.46 0.52
C ASN A 11 -15.39 12.23 -0.18
N LEU A 12 -14.56 11.20 -0.44
CA LEU A 12 -15.04 9.95 -1.03
C LEU A 12 -15.95 9.16 -0.09
N LEU A 13 -15.62 9.09 1.20
CA LEU A 13 -16.46 8.47 2.22
C LEU A 13 -17.81 9.18 2.34
N ASP A 14 -17.83 10.52 2.36
CA ASP A 14 -19.07 11.30 2.39
C ASP A 14 -19.91 11.11 1.13
N ALA A 15 -19.28 11.04 -0.04
CA ALA A 15 -19.98 10.77 -1.30
C ALA A 15 -20.56 9.35 -1.30
N ALA A 16 -19.78 8.35 -0.90
CA ALA A 16 -20.22 6.97 -0.77
C ALA A 16 -21.37 6.83 0.24
N ARG A 17 -21.24 7.46 1.42
CA ARG A 17 -22.30 7.48 2.42
C ARG A 17 -23.61 8.03 1.87
N ARG A 18 -23.57 9.19 1.20
CA ARG A 18 -24.78 9.78 0.59
C ARG A 18 -25.40 8.89 -0.49
N ALA A 19 -24.58 8.20 -1.28
CA ALA A 19 -25.03 7.37 -2.39
C ALA A 19 -25.53 5.98 -1.97
N TRP A 20 -25.06 5.46 -0.83
CA TRP A 20 -25.29 4.07 -0.44
C TRP A 20 -26.27 3.87 0.71
N VAL A 21 -26.59 4.92 1.48
CA VAL A 21 -27.59 4.84 2.56
C VAL A 21 -28.96 4.55 1.99
N THR A 22 -29.66 3.56 2.56
CA THR A 22 -31.02 3.16 2.18
C THR A 22 -32.07 3.47 3.23
N GLY A 23 -31.66 3.71 4.48
CA GLY A 23 -32.54 4.00 5.61
C GLY A 23 -31.81 3.96 6.93
N LYS A 24 -32.50 3.58 7.99
CA LYS A 24 -31.95 3.36 9.34
C LYS A 24 -32.47 2.04 9.89
N ASP A 25 -31.64 1.39 10.73
CA ASP A 25 -32.04 0.22 11.51
C ASP A 25 -32.81 0.61 12.80
N GLU A 26 -33.18 -0.37 13.58
CA GLU A 26 -33.90 -0.19 14.85
C GLU A 26 -33.13 0.61 15.93
N ASN A 27 -31.78 0.63 15.81
CA ASN A 27 -30.89 1.35 16.70
C ASN A 27 -30.55 2.76 16.17
N GLY A 28 -31.11 3.15 15.00
CA GLY A 28 -30.91 4.43 14.37
C GLY A 28 -29.64 4.55 13.52
N TYR A 29 -28.87 3.47 13.34
CA TYR A 29 -27.71 3.45 12.45
C TYR A 29 -28.15 3.39 10.99
N PRO A 30 -27.37 3.99 10.05
CA PRO A 30 -27.63 3.89 8.63
C PRO A 30 -27.64 2.42 8.16
N THR A 31 -28.61 2.08 7.32
CA THR A 31 -28.59 0.84 6.54
C THR A 31 -28.00 1.10 5.17
N TRP A 32 -27.31 0.11 4.61
CA TRP A 32 -26.50 0.27 3.42
C TRP A 32 -27.06 -0.55 2.25
N ARG A 33 -26.87 -0.03 1.03
CA ARG A 33 -27.18 -0.79 -0.19
C ARG A 33 -26.37 -2.09 -0.19
N LYS A 34 -27.00 -3.19 -0.57
CA LYS A 34 -26.36 -4.50 -0.63
C LYS A 34 -25.20 -4.52 -1.63
N GLY A 35 -24.10 -5.13 -1.24
CA GLY A 35 -22.93 -5.35 -2.11
C GLY A 35 -22.03 -4.15 -2.32
N VAL A 36 -22.19 -3.05 -1.55
CA VAL A 36 -21.26 -1.92 -1.55
C VAL A 36 -20.21 -2.11 -0.48
N ARG A 37 -19.00 -1.63 -0.75
CA ARG A 37 -17.88 -1.61 0.20
C ARG A 37 -16.90 -0.50 -0.16
N TYR A 38 -16.48 0.26 0.84
CA TYR A 38 -15.36 1.18 0.70
C TYR A 38 -14.06 0.46 1.07
N HIS A 39 -13.12 0.38 0.14
CA HIS A 39 -11.84 -0.24 0.37
C HIS A 39 -10.73 0.82 0.33
N GLN A 40 -9.96 0.91 1.42
CA GLN A 40 -8.81 1.80 1.55
C GLN A 40 -7.52 1.02 1.27
N VAL A 41 -6.78 1.43 0.25
CA VAL A 41 -5.41 0.94 0.03
C VAL A 41 -4.45 1.83 0.82
N SER A 42 -3.82 1.25 1.84
CA SER A 42 -2.87 1.90 2.72
C SER A 42 -1.46 1.32 2.57
N THR A 43 -0.60 1.51 3.55
CA THR A 43 0.82 1.11 3.52
C THR A 43 1.25 0.62 4.90
N ASP A 44 2.23 -0.26 4.96
CA ASP A 44 2.90 -0.71 6.19
C ASP A 44 3.68 0.43 6.89
N GLU A 45 4.05 1.49 6.16
CA GLU A 45 4.73 2.66 6.73
C GLU A 45 3.92 3.36 7.85
N VAL A 46 2.61 3.08 7.97
CA VAL A 46 1.77 3.59 9.06
C VAL A 46 2.18 3.03 10.43
N TYR A 47 2.84 1.87 10.46
CA TYR A 47 3.35 1.25 11.68
C TYR A 47 4.68 1.85 12.17
N GLY A 48 5.38 2.56 11.29
CA GLY A 48 6.70 3.12 11.59
C GLY A 48 7.84 2.18 11.23
N SER A 49 8.81 2.04 12.13
CA SER A 49 9.99 1.20 11.90
C SER A 49 9.89 -0.09 12.70
N LEU A 50 10.10 -1.22 12.02
CA LEU A 50 10.31 -2.50 12.67
C LEU A 50 11.74 -2.56 13.20
N GLY A 51 11.93 -3.24 14.34
CA GLY A 51 13.27 -3.56 14.86
C GLY A 51 14.01 -4.59 13.98
N ALA A 52 15.08 -5.18 14.53
CA ALA A 52 15.87 -6.18 13.80
C ALA A 52 15.11 -7.50 13.57
N GLU A 53 14.10 -7.77 14.34
CA GLU A 53 13.31 -8.99 14.31
C GLU A 53 11.81 -8.69 14.49
N GLY A 54 10.95 -9.63 14.07
CA GLY A 54 9.51 -9.57 14.23
C GLY A 54 8.78 -9.15 12.96
N TYR A 55 7.46 -8.96 13.10
CA TYR A 55 6.55 -8.59 12.02
C TYR A 55 5.56 -7.54 12.51
N PHE A 56 5.06 -6.72 11.61
CA PHE A 56 3.87 -5.92 11.87
C PHE A 56 2.62 -6.80 11.83
N HIS A 57 1.81 -6.68 12.86
CA HIS A 57 0.47 -7.26 12.90
C HIS A 57 -0.57 -6.16 12.72
N GLU A 58 -1.79 -6.49 12.34
CA GLU A 58 -2.88 -5.54 12.17
C GLU A 58 -3.20 -4.78 13.46
N THR A 59 -2.88 -5.39 14.61
CA THR A 59 -3.02 -4.80 15.95
C THR A 59 -1.81 -3.98 16.41
N THR A 60 -0.73 -3.94 15.62
CA THR A 60 0.45 -3.12 15.94
C THR A 60 0.06 -1.64 16.02
N PRO A 61 0.44 -0.91 17.08
CA PRO A 61 0.17 0.51 17.20
C PRO A 61 0.71 1.31 16.01
N LEU A 62 -0.06 2.28 15.53
CA LEU A 62 0.34 3.15 14.42
C LEU A 62 1.34 4.20 14.94
N CYS A 63 2.51 4.27 14.28
CA CYS A 63 3.61 5.18 14.65
C CYS A 63 4.31 5.73 13.39
N PRO A 64 3.64 6.55 12.57
CA PRO A 64 4.19 7.04 11.32
C PRO A 64 5.37 7.99 11.54
N HIS A 65 6.46 7.84 10.77
CA HIS A 65 7.68 8.64 10.89
C HIS A 65 7.92 9.64 9.75
N SER A 66 6.99 9.74 8.79
CA SER A 66 7.09 10.70 7.69
C SER A 66 5.77 11.46 7.47
N PRO A 67 5.79 12.66 6.84
CA PRO A 67 4.55 13.35 6.48
C PRO A 67 3.63 12.53 5.57
N TYR A 68 4.20 11.69 4.71
CA TYR A 68 3.44 10.75 3.89
C TYR A 68 2.76 9.69 4.74
N SER A 69 3.50 8.93 5.54
CA SER A 69 2.94 7.89 6.39
C SER A 69 1.95 8.45 7.41
N ALA A 70 2.20 9.64 7.97
CA ALA A 70 1.25 10.33 8.84
C ALA A 70 -0.07 10.66 8.11
N SER A 71 0.00 11.09 6.86
CA SER A 71 -1.21 11.34 6.06
C SER A 71 -1.99 10.07 5.72
N LYS A 72 -1.29 8.94 5.49
CA LYS A 72 -1.93 7.63 5.25
C LYS A 72 -2.55 7.08 6.53
N THR A 73 -1.85 7.19 7.68
CA THR A 73 -2.39 6.85 8.99
C THR A 73 -3.67 7.65 9.29
N SER A 74 -3.65 8.96 9.05
CA SER A 74 -4.83 9.80 9.24
C SER A 74 -6.00 9.37 8.35
N ALA A 75 -5.73 9.00 7.10
CA ALA A 75 -6.75 8.48 6.20
C ALA A 75 -7.35 7.16 6.71
N ASP A 76 -6.52 6.22 7.18
CA ASP A 76 -6.98 4.98 7.80
C ASP A 76 -7.88 5.25 9.00
N MET A 77 -7.49 6.20 9.87
CA MET A 77 -8.29 6.58 11.03
C MET A 77 -9.64 7.19 10.64
N VAL A 78 -9.68 8.01 9.60
CA VAL A 78 -10.94 8.56 9.07
C VAL A 78 -11.85 7.43 8.56
N VAL A 79 -11.30 6.45 7.81
CA VAL A 79 -12.07 5.29 7.31
C VAL A 79 -12.66 4.49 8.48
N MET A 80 -11.85 4.18 9.51
CA MET A 80 -12.33 3.45 10.70
C MET A 80 -13.37 4.23 11.46
N ALA A 81 -13.21 5.55 11.61
CA ALA A 81 -14.19 6.41 12.28
C ALA A 81 -15.56 6.39 11.56
N TYR A 82 -15.58 6.29 10.22
CA TYR A 82 -16.82 6.13 9.47
C TYR A 82 -17.46 4.76 9.70
N HIS A 83 -16.66 3.69 9.84
CA HIS A 83 -17.17 2.39 10.26
C HIS A 83 -17.77 2.44 11.67
N ASP A 84 -17.02 2.94 12.63
CA ASP A 84 -17.45 2.96 14.04
C ASP A 84 -18.70 3.81 14.24
N THR A 85 -18.75 4.99 13.60
CA THR A 85 -19.84 5.96 13.77
C THR A 85 -21.09 5.59 12.98
N TYR A 86 -20.93 5.14 11.74
CA TYR A 86 -22.04 4.94 10.82
C TYR A 86 -22.27 3.48 10.44
N LYS A 87 -21.47 2.55 10.97
CA LYS A 87 -21.47 1.13 10.55
C LYS A 87 -21.29 0.99 9.03
N MET A 88 -20.51 1.91 8.44
CA MET A 88 -20.24 1.88 7.01
C MET A 88 -19.41 0.64 6.65
N PRO A 89 -19.77 -0.11 5.58
CA PRO A 89 -19.01 -1.28 5.16
C PRO A 89 -17.66 -0.86 4.56
N VAL A 90 -16.60 -0.96 5.35
CA VAL A 90 -15.23 -0.60 4.97
C VAL A 90 -14.26 -1.75 5.18
N THR A 91 -13.17 -1.76 4.44
CA THR A 91 -11.98 -2.60 4.70
C THR A 91 -10.73 -1.81 4.36
N ILE A 92 -9.60 -2.16 4.99
CA ILE A 92 -8.30 -1.54 4.74
C ILE A 92 -7.28 -2.63 4.41
N THR A 93 -6.47 -2.44 3.36
CA THR A 93 -5.22 -3.20 3.17
C THR A 93 -4.02 -2.30 3.42
N ARG A 94 -3.01 -2.82 4.14
CA ARG A 94 -1.70 -2.19 4.35
C ARG A 94 -0.65 -3.04 3.66
N CYS A 95 -0.13 -2.54 2.55
CA CYS A 95 0.83 -3.29 1.76
C CYS A 95 2.27 -2.85 2.01
N SER A 96 3.19 -3.78 1.79
CA SER A 96 4.62 -3.52 1.69
C SER A 96 5.01 -2.88 0.33
N ASN A 97 6.30 -2.73 0.05
CA ASN A 97 6.77 -2.07 -1.15
C ASN A 97 6.43 -2.87 -2.42
N ASN A 98 5.61 -2.29 -3.27
CA ASN A 98 5.23 -2.93 -4.53
C ASN A 98 6.31 -2.81 -5.60
N TYR A 99 6.44 -3.84 -6.45
CA TYR A 99 7.22 -3.81 -7.69
C TYR A 99 6.49 -4.57 -8.80
N GLY A 100 6.85 -4.28 -10.04
CA GLY A 100 6.31 -5.00 -11.21
C GLY A 100 5.94 -4.06 -12.36
N PRO A 101 5.14 -4.55 -13.33
CA PRO A 101 4.69 -3.76 -14.47
C PRO A 101 4.02 -2.45 -14.05
N TYR A 102 4.21 -1.41 -14.87
CA TYR A 102 3.66 -0.06 -14.68
C TYR A 102 4.14 0.66 -13.41
N HIS A 103 5.22 0.17 -12.77
CA HIS A 103 5.81 0.84 -11.64
C HIS A 103 6.31 2.24 -12.06
N PHE A 104 5.96 3.27 -11.27
CA PHE A 104 6.24 4.66 -11.63
C PHE A 104 7.74 4.93 -11.78
N PRO A 105 8.20 5.64 -12.84
CA PRO A 105 9.61 5.75 -13.21
C PRO A 105 10.56 6.35 -12.17
N GLU A 106 10.04 7.10 -11.19
CA GLU A 106 10.83 7.68 -10.09
C GLU A 106 11.13 6.67 -8.97
N LYS A 107 10.48 5.51 -8.97
CA LYS A 107 10.69 4.48 -7.96
C LYS A 107 11.99 3.71 -8.22
N LEU A 108 12.53 3.10 -7.17
CA LEU A 108 13.88 2.53 -7.14
C LEU A 108 14.18 1.63 -8.34
N ILE A 109 13.39 0.57 -8.56
CA ILE A 109 13.67 -0.42 -9.60
C ILE A 109 13.59 0.19 -11.02
N PRO A 110 12.51 0.87 -11.43
CA PRO A 110 12.46 1.45 -12.76
C PRO A 110 13.50 2.57 -12.97
N LEU A 111 13.86 3.32 -11.94
CA LEU A 111 14.91 4.32 -12.02
C LEU A 111 16.29 3.68 -12.26
N ILE A 112 16.59 2.56 -11.57
CA ILE A 112 17.84 1.80 -11.80
C ILE A 112 17.87 1.27 -13.22
N ILE A 113 16.80 0.65 -13.70
CA ILE A 113 16.70 0.14 -15.08
C ILE A 113 16.96 1.25 -16.09
N LYS A 114 16.26 2.38 -15.94
CA LYS A 114 16.45 3.54 -16.81
C LYS A 114 17.89 4.04 -16.81
N ASN A 115 18.49 4.21 -15.65
CA ASN A 115 19.84 4.73 -15.53
C ASN A 115 20.90 3.78 -16.12
N ILE A 116 20.71 2.46 -15.98
CA ILE A 116 21.58 1.45 -16.63
C ILE A 116 21.50 1.60 -18.15
N LEU A 117 20.31 1.65 -18.72
CA LEU A 117 20.09 1.77 -20.16
C LEU A 117 20.65 3.09 -20.74
N GLU A 118 20.65 4.15 -19.94
CA GLU A 118 21.16 5.48 -20.30
C GLU A 118 22.66 5.68 -19.94
N GLY A 119 23.34 4.67 -19.38
CA GLY A 119 24.75 4.77 -18.96
C GLY A 119 24.97 5.75 -17.80
N LYS A 120 23.96 6.04 -17.00
CA LYS A 120 24.00 6.99 -15.88
C LYS A 120 24.39 6.30 -14.58
N LYS A 121 24.90 7.12 -13.62
CA LYS A 121 25.17 6.64 -12.25
C LYS A 121 23.87 6.20 -11.57
N LEU A 122 23.97 5.10 -10.82
CA LEU A 122 22.83 4.57 -10.06
C LEU A 122 22.73 5.29 -8.71
N PRO A 123 21.56 5.81 -8.34
CA PRO A 123 21.36 6.40 -7.04
C PRO A 123 21.23 5.29 -5.97
N VAL A 124 22.04 5.39 -4.94
CA VAL A 124 21.88 4.59 -3.72
C VAL A 124 21.66 5.58 -2.58
N TYR A 125 20.50 5.51 -1.92
CA TYR A 125 20.20 6.37 -0.80
C TYR A 125 20.94 5.88 0.46
N GLY A 126 21.69 6.78 1.12
CA GLY A 126 22.52 6.44 2.27
C GLY A 126 23.59 5.41 1.90
N ASP A 127 23.76 4.41 2.75
CA ASP A 127 24.63 3.25 2.51
C ASP A 127 23.93 2.07 1.81
N GLY A 128 22.63 2.21 1.52
CA GLY A 128 21.81 1.19 0.89
C GLY A 128 21.37 0.06 1.82
N SER A 129 21.60 0.17 3.14
CA SER A 129 21.28 -0.87 4.14
C SER A 129 19.78 -0.96 4.49
N ASN A 130 18.99 0.04 4.11
CA ASN A 130 17.54 0.03 4.39
C ASN A 130 16.88 -1.21 3.82
N VAL A 131 16.30 -2.03 4.69
CA VAL A 131 15.54 -3.23 4.33
C VAL A 131 14.11 -2.84 3.99
N ARG A 132 13.56 -3.47 2.94
CA ARG A 132 12.16 -3.37 2.55
C ARG A 132 11.65 -4.77 2.18
N ASP A 133 10.40 -5.05 2.52
CA ASP A 133 9.69 -6.19 1.96
C ASP A 133 9.13 -5.83 0.58
N TRP A 134 9.38 -6.67 -0.41
CA TRP A 134 9.04 -6.43 -1.82
C TRP A 134 7.92 -7.34 -2.27
N LEU A 135 6.77 -6.74 -2.54
CA LEU A 135 5.53 -7.40 -2.95
C LEU A 135 5.32 -7.24 -4.46
N TYR A 136 5.13 -8.36 -5.16
CA TYR A 136 4.78 -8.30 -6.58
C TYR A 136 3.38 -7.74 -6.78
N VAL A 137 3.26 -6.77 -7.70
CA VAL A 137 2.04 -5.97 -7.85
C VAL A 137 0.79 -6.78 -8.19
N GLU A 138 0.93 -7.87 -8.99
CA GLU A 138 -0.22 -8.73 -9.31
C GLU A 138 -0.73 -9.49 -8.09
N ASP A 139 0.17 -9.90 -7.19
CA ASP A 139 -0.23 -10.57 -5.95
C ASP A 139 -0.90 -9.58 -4.99
N HIS A 140 -0.43 -8.34 -4.95
CA HIS A 140 -1.14 -7.27 -4.24
C HIS A 140 -2.54 -7.02 -4.81
N CYS A 141 -2.70 -6.96 -6.14
CA CYS A 141 -4.00 -6.81 -6.77
C CYS A 141 -4.95 -7.97 -6.44
N LYS A 142 -4.46 -9.22 -6.43
CA LYS A 142 -5.24 -10.39 -6.02
C LYS A 142 -5.66 -10.30 -4.56
N ALA A 143 -4.76 -9.86 -3.67
CA ALA A 143 -5.08 -9.66 -2.26
C ALA A 143 -6.16 -8.58 -2.06
N ILE A 144 -6.07 -7.45 -2.77
CA ILE A 144 -7.11 -6.41 -2.75
C ILE A 144 -8.45 -6.99 -3.21
N ASP A 145 -8.48 -7.69 -4.34
CA ASP A 145 -9.70 -8.30 -4.88
C ASP A 145 -10.34 -9.28 -3.88
N LEU A 146 -9.51 -10.12 -3.25
CA LEU A 146 -9.96 -11.05 -2.21
C LEU A 146 -10.56 -10.32 -1.01
N VAL A 147 -9.89 -9.30 -0.48
CA VAL A 147 -10.38 -8.51 0.66
C VAL A 147 -11.65 -7.74 0.32
N VAL A 148 -11.75 -7.21 -0.90
CA VAL A 148 -12.97 -6.53 -1.35
C VAL A 148 -14.16 -7.49 -1.40
N ARG A 149 -13.96 -8.73 -1.81
CA ARG A 149 -15.05 -9.72 -1.95
C ARG A 149 -15.39 -10.41 -0.64
N GLU A 150 -14.38 -10.82 0.12
CA GLU A 150 -14.53 -11.77 1.22
C GLU A 150 -14.09 -11.21 2.58
N GLY A 151 -13.43 -10.04 2.60
CA GLY A 151 -12.95 -9.43 3.84
C GLY A 151 -14.09 -9.07 4.80
N VAL A 152 -13.82 -9.15 6.08
CA VAL A 152 -14.75 -8.75 7.14
C VAL A 152 -14.81 -7.23 7.22
N GLU A 153 -16.02 -6.68 7.30
CA GLU A 153 -16.23 -5.23 7.41
C GLU A 153 -15.65 -4.69 8.73
N GLY A 154 -14.97 -3.55 8.63
CA GLY A 154 -14.28 -2.93 9.75
C GLY A 154 -12.87 -3.48 10.01
N GLU A 155 -12.41 -4.48 9.25
CA GLU A 155 -11.12 -5.11 9.47
C GLU A 155 -10.01 -4.53 8.58
N VAL A 156 -8.78 -4.66 9.11
CA VAL A 156 -7.53 -4.29 8.43
C VAL A 156 -6.79 -5.56 8.07
N TYR A 157 -6.10 -5.56 6.92
CA TYR A 157 -5.35 -6.71 6.41
C TYR A 157 -3.94 -6.26 5.99
N ASN A 158 -2.92 -6.86 6.55
CA ASN A 158 -1.54 -6.68 6.09
C ASN A 158 -1.28 -7.55 4.85
N VAL A 159 -0.64 -6.96 3.85
CA VAL A 159 -0.27 -7.65 2.61
C VAL A 159 1.22 -7.48 2.37
N GLY A 160 1.99 -8.50 2.68
CA GLY A 160 3.45 -8.54 2.52
C GLY A 160 3.90 -9.58 1.49
N GLY A 161 5.14 -9.43 1.02
CA GLY A 161 5.76 -10.32 0.04
C GLY A 161 6.59 -11.45 0.65
N HIS A 162 6.94 -11.37 1.95
CA HIS A 162 7.96 -12.20 2.60
C HIS A 162 9.26 -12.26 1.79
N ASN A 163 9.67 -11.11 1.29
CA ASN A 163 10.81 -10.96 0.39
C ASN A 163 11.63 -9.72 0.77
N GLU A 164 12.14 -9.73 2.00
CA GLU A 164 12.93 -8.66 2.57
C GLU A 164 14.29 -8.59 1.86
N LYS A 165 14.62 -7.41 1.36
CA LYS A 165 15.89 -7.09 0.72
C LYS A 165 16.34 -5.69 1.11
N THR A 166 17.64 -5.53 1.26
CA THR A 166 18.23 -4.20 1.32
C THR A 166 18.09 -3.48 -0.02
N ASN A 167 18.10 -2.17 -0.01
CA ASN A 167 18.13 -1.38 -1.25
C ASN A 167 19.35 -1.75 -2.10
N LEU A 168 20.51 -2.00 -1.50
CA LEU A 168 21.72 -2.41 -2.21
C LEU A 168 21.60 -3.79 -2.87
N GLU A 169 20.92 -4.75 -2.22
CA GLU A 169 20.64 -6.06 -2.82
C GLU A 169 19.71 -5.92 -4.04
N ILE A 170 18.67 -5.08 -3.95
CA ILE A 170 17.79 -4.81 -5.10
C ILE A 170 18.57 -4.18 -6.26
N VAL A 171 19.46 -3.22 -5.98
CA VAL A 171 20.32 -2.62 -7.02
C VAL A 171 21.16 -3.71 -7.71
N LYS A 172 21.88 -4.54 -6.92
CA LYS A 172 22.72 -5.60 -7.46
C LYS A 172 21.92 -6.64 -8.25
N LEU A 173 20.76 -7.06 -7.74
CA LEU A 173 19.88 -8.02 -8.41
C LEU A 173 19.35 -7.47 -9.73
N THR A 174 18.96 -6.18 -9.77
CA THR A 174 18.48 -5.52 -10.97
C THR A 174 19.59 -5.46 -12.05
N ILE A 175 20.82 -5.08 -11.66
CA ILE A 175 21.98 -5.06 -12.56
C ILE A 175 22.23 -6.46 -13.14
N ALA A 176 22.32 -7.47 -12.28
CA ALA A 176 22.58 -8.86 -12.71
C ALA A 176 21.48 -9.38 -13.65
N THR A 177 20.22 -9.05 -13.36
CA THR A 177 19.08 -9.45 -14.20
C THR A 177 19.13 -8.80 -15.57
N ILE A 178 19.39 -7.49 -15.65
CA ILE A 178 19.52 -6.79 -16.94
C ILE A 178 20.68 -7.36 -17.75
N HIS A 179 21.84 -7.54 -17.12
CA HIS A 179 23.01 -8.08 -17.81
C HIS A 179 22.73 -9.48 -18.38
N ARG A 180 22.08 -10.34 -17.61
CA ARG A 180 21.65 -11.67 -18.08
C ARG A 180 20.70 -11.56 -19.28
N LEU A 181 19.66 -10.74 -19.18
CA LEU A 181 18.68 -10.56 -20.24
C LEU A 181 19.32 -10.03 -21.54
N MET A 182 20.21 -9.05 -21.45
CA MET A 182 20.96 -8.53 -22.62
C MET A 182 21.90 -9.57 -23.26
N THR A 183 22.37 -10.55 -22.46
CA THR A 183 23.20 -11.64 -22.97
C THR A 183 22.35 -12.73 -23.63
N GLU A 184 21.22 -13.09 -23.05
CA GLU A 184 20.30 -14.12 -23.54
C GLU A 184 19.44 -13.64 -24.73
N LYS A 185 19.18 -12.35 -24.83
CA LYS A 185 18.36 -11.71 -25.87
C LYS A 185 19.00 -10.42 -26.33
N PRO A 186 20.05 -10.53 -27.19
CA PRO A 186 20.83 -9.36 -27.64
C PRO A 186 20.03 -8.37 -28.51
N GLU A 187 18.81 -8.72 -28.93
CA GLU A 187 17.88 -7.84 -29.65
C GLU A 187 17.23 -6.75 -28.78
N TYR A 188 17.37 -6.79 -27.48
CA TYR A 188 16.93 -5.76 -26.54
C TYR A 188 18.14 -4.92 -26.10
#